data_7e72e3e577995000a63d51229ef26f02
#
_entry.id   7e72e3e577995000a63d51229ef26f02
#
_cell.length_a   1.000
_cell.length_b   1.000
_cell.length_c   1.000
_cell.angle_alpha   90.00
_cell.angle_beta   90.00
_cell.angle_gamma   90.00
#
_symmetry.space_group_name_H-M   'P 1'
#
loop_
_entity.id
_entity.type
_entity.pdbx_description
1 polymer ?
#
loop_
_entity_poly.entity_id
_entity_poly.type
_entity_poly.pdbx_seq_one_letter_code
_entity_poly.pdbx_strand_id
1 'polypeptide(L)'
;MLSAFWDLIKVFVEFLKYPFYFLCVGLLLILASCSFFYIKGLLEGKKVKKGNRRRLRKPSLLTKIFILMPKQFVDDLFNRPADFFPYQGMIIFEGRQGSGKTISMVRYMKDMQYEFPEALCTTNLAYADENKPLKTWTMLVDYKNGYKGVIVAMDELQNWFSSNDSKNFPPEMLSVITQNRKNRRIILGTSQNFYLLAKAIRSQATEVRRCTTLFGCLTIVRRLEPILDSEGNVMEWKKRGMYCFVHDKELRESYNTWKVIENLRKSGFKENQGVDNNTNIYLSVNRGK
;
A
#
# COMPACT_ATOMS: atom_id res chain seq x y z
N MET A 1 39.38 -17.67 25.32
CA MET A 1 38.33 -17.31 24.34
C MET A 1 38.83 -16.28 23.31
N LEU A 2 39.45 -15.17 23.70
CA LEU A 2 39.99 -14.17 22.76
C LEU A 2 41.13 -14.72 21.87
N SER A 3 42.00 -15.57 22.35
CA SER A 3 43.11 -16.16 21.57
C SER A 3 42.57 -17.07 20.43
N ALA A 4 41.62 -17.92 20.76
CA ALA A 4 40.96 -18.80 19.77
C ALA A 4 40.23 -18.01 18.66
N PHE A 5 39.64 -16.87 18.99
CA PHE A 5 39.03 -15.98 18.05
C PHE A 5 40.06 -15.36 17.07
N TRP A 6 41.22 -14.91 17.58
CA TRP A 6 42.28 -14.38 16.73
C TRP A 6 42.93 -15.44 15.83
N ASP A 7 43.05 -16.67 16.31
CA ASP A 7 43.58 -17.78 15.51
C ASP A 7 42.61 -18.15 14.37
N LEU A 8 41.30 -18.10 14.63
CA LEU A 8 40.27 -18.33 13.61
C LEU A 8 40.27 -17.24 12.54
N ILE A 9 40.47 -15.97 12.93
CA ILE A 9 40.62 -14.85 11.99
C ILE A 9 41.88 -15.03 11.13
N LYS A 10 43.02 -15.45 11.70
CA LYS A 10 44.24 -15.69 10.93
C LYS A 10 44.03 -16.77 9.87
N VAL A 11 43.43 -17.90 10.23
CA VAL A 11 43.12 -18.97 9.30
C VAL A 11 42.20 -18.50 8.18
N PHE A 12 41.17 -17.71 8.51
CA PHE A 12 40.24 -17.15 7.55
C PHE A 12 40.89 -16.15 6.58
N VAL A 13 41.79 -15.29 7.10
CA VAL A 13 42.57 -14.36 6.25
C VAL A 13 43.54 -15.10 5.35
N GLU A 14 44.19 -16.17 5.84
CA GLU A 14 45.05 -17.00 5.00
C GLU A 14 44.29 -17.72 3.89
N PHE A 15 43.11 -18.22 4.18
CA PHE A 15 42.26 -18.84 3.18
C PHE A 15 41.80 -17.85 2.10
N LEU A 16 41.53 -16.58 2.46
CA LEU A 16 41.15 -15.51 1.52
C LEU A 16 42.30 -15.00 0.64
N LYS A 17 43.56 -15.22 1.01
CA LYS A 17 44.73 -14.79 0.20
C LYS A 17 44.74 -15.46 -1.18
N TYR A 18 44.48 -16.75 -1.25
CA TYR A 18 44.59 -17.50 -2.51
C TYR A 18 43.56 -17.04 -3.57
N PRO A 19 42.25 -16.93 -3.26
CA PRO A 19 41.30 -16.40 -4.22
C PRO A 19 41.56 -14.92 -4.56
N PHE A 20 42.11 -14.13 -3.62
CA PHE A 20 42.51 -12.75 -3.89
C PHE A 20 43.70 -12.68 -4.87
N TYR A 21 44.75 -13.49 -4.68
CA TYR A 21 45.87 -13.57 -5.62
C TYR A 21 45.41 -14.03 -6.99
N PHE A 22 44.55 -15.04 -7.07
CA PHE A 22 43.98 -15.52 -8.32
C PHE A 22 43.22 -14.42 -9.06
N LEU A 23 42.43 -13.63 -8.34
CA LEU A 23 41.68 -12.48 -8.86
C LEU A 23 42.62 -11.39 -9.36
N CYS A 24 43.68 -11.07 -8.61
CA CYS A 24 44.71 -10.12 -9.01
C CYS A 24 45.48 -10.54 -10.26
N VAL A 25 45.88 -11.80 -10.34
CA VAL A 25 46.55 -12.37 -11.52
C VAL A 25 45.61 -12.32 -12.73
N GLY A 26 44.35 -12.71 -12.57
CA GLY A 26 43.34 -12.60 -13.63
C GLY A 26 43.15 -11.18 -14.13
N LEU A 27 43.09 -10.20 -13.20
CA LEU A 27 42.99 -8.78 -13.56
C LEU A 27 44.23 -8.30 -14.33
N LEU A 28 45.43 -8.68 -13.88
CA LEU A 28 46.68 -8.34 -14.59
C LEU A 28 46.74 -8.93 -16.01
N LEU A 29 46.30 -10.16 -16.19
CA LEU A 29 46.24 -10.79 -17.50
C LEU A 29 45.25 -10.07 -18.43
N ILE A 30 44.07 -9.66 -17.90
CA ILE A 30 43.10 -8.88 -18.66
C ILE A 30 43.68 -7.51 -19.06
N LEU A 31 44.36 -6.82 -18.14
CA LEU A 31 44.98 -5.53 -18.41
C LEU A 31 46.12 -5.66 -19.47
N ALA A 32 46.96 -6.69 -19.35
CA ALA A 32 48.00 -6.97 -20.32
C ALA A 32 47.43 -7.25 -21.70
N SER A 33 46.38 -8.05 -21.78
CA SER A 33 45.68 -8.35 -23.05
C SER A 33 45.06 -7.10 -23.66
N CYS A 34 44.37 -6.28 -22.85
CA CYS A 34 43.78 -5.02 -23.29
C CYS A 34 44.86 -4.04 -23.81
N SER A 35 45.99 -3.93 -23.09
CA SER A 35 47.11 -3.09 -23.50
C SER A 35 47.71 -3.55 -24.83
N PHE A 36 47.87 -4.87 -25.02
CA PHE A 36 48.38 -5.44 -26.28
C PHE A 36 47.45 -5.08 -27.46
N PHE A 37 46.16 -5.33 -27.35
CA PHE A 37 45.21 -5.01 -28.41
C PHE A 37 45.06 -3.48 -28.63
N TYR A 38 45.18 -2.67 -27.59
CA TYR A 38 45.16 -1.24 -27.71
C TYR A 38 46.37 -0.69 -28.51
N ILE A 39 47.60 -1.16 -28.18
CA ILE A 39 48.83 -0.82 -28.87
C ILE A 39 48.77 -1.30 -30.35
N LYS A 40 48.31 -2.54 -30.56
CA LYS A 40 48.11 -3.05 -31.92
C LYS A 40 47.17 -2.18 -32.74
N GLY A 41 46.05 -1.75 -32.14
CA GLY A 41 45.09 -0.86 -32.79
C GLY A 41 45.68 0.54 -33.12
N LEU A 42 46.55 1.06 -32.26
CA LEU A 42 47.28 2.33 -32.54
C LEU A 42 48.26 2.17 -33.69
N LEU A 43 49.00 1.05 -33.76
CA LEU A 43 49.94 0.74 -34.86
C LEU A 43 49.19 0.57 -36.19
N GLU A 44 47.97 0.06 -36.18
CA GLU A 44 47.08 0.01 -37.34
C GLU A 44 46.43 1.35 -37.71
N GLY A 45 46.82 2.44 -37.06
CA GLY A 45 46.32 3.80 -37.35
C GLY A 45 44.88 4.05 -36.84
N LYS A 46 44.31 3.15 -36.02
CA LYS A 46 42.98 3.33 -35.43
C LYS A 46 43.02 4.35 -34.34
N LYS A 47 42.22 5.42 -34.48
CA LYS A 47 42.08 6.46 -33.45
C LYS A 47 40.81 6.20 -32.61
N VAL A 48 40.92 6.26 -31.27
CA VAL A 48 39.79 6.15 -30.41
C VAL A 48 38.81 7.33 -30.63
N LYS A 49 37.68 7.09 -31.22
CA LYS A 49 36.66 8.12 -31.44
C LYS A 49 36.01 8.48 -30.13
N LYS A 50 36.25 9.67 -29.65
CA LYS A 50 35.54 10.25 -28.48
C LYS A 50 34.10 10.52 -28.89
N GLY A 51 33.17 9.77 -28.33
CA GLY A 51 31.75 10.00 -28.58
C GLY A 51 31.30 11.33 -27.97
N ASN A 52 30.45 12.07 -28.68
CA ASN A 52 29.86 13.37 -28.24
C ASN A 52 28.79 13.21 -27.13
N ARG A 53 28.73 12.09 -26.44
CA ARG A 53 27.75 11.86 -25.38
C ARG A 53 28.19 12.55 -24.09
N ARG A 54 27.33 13.44 -23.57
CA ARG A 54 27.49 13.98 -22.22
C ARG A 54 27.43 12.83 -21.22
N ARG A 55 28.51 12.57 -20.51
CA ARG A 55 28.53 11.52 -19.47
C ARG A 55 27.92 12.11 -18.19
N LEU A 56 26.83 11.51 -17.74
CA LEU A 56 26.31 11.76 -16.39
C LEU A 56 27.37 11.33 -15.37
N ARG A 57 27.87 12.27 -14.57
CA ARG A 57 28.72 11.94 -13.42
C ARG A 57 27.86 11.27 -12.36
N LYS A 58 27.93 9.95 -12.26
CA LYS A 58 27.27 9.21 -11.20
C LYS A 58 28.16 9.27 -9.96
N PRO A 59 27.69 9.80 -8.83
CA PRO A 59 28.47 9.80 -7.59
C PRO A 59 28.74 8.36 -7.14
N SER A 60 29.87 8.13 -6.45
CA SER A 60 30.24 6.83 -5.91
C SER A 60 29.22 6.36 -4.87
N LEU A 61 29.19 5.05 -4.57
CA LEU A 61 28.31 4.47 -3.55
C LEU A 61 28.55 5.13 -2.18
N LEU A 62 29.81 5.31 -1.81
CA LEU A 62 30.19 5.96 -0.54
C LEU A 62 29.68 7.40 -0.48
N THR A 63 29.84 8.18 -1.55
CA THR A 63 29.31 9.55 -1.63
C THR A 63 27.78 9.57 -1.46
N LYS A 64 27.08 8.59 -2.04
CA LYS A 64 25.62 8.49 -1.89
C LYS A 64 25.20 8.23 -0.47
N ILE A 65 25.86 7.27 0.22
CA ILE A 65 25.50 6.83 1.56
C ILE A 65 25.92 7.86 2.61
N PHE A 66 27.15 8.36 2.56
CA PHE A 66 27.71 9.19 3.64
C PHE A 66 27.51 10.70 3.45
N ILE A 67 27.21 11.17 2.24
CA ILE A 67 27.04 12.59 1.97
C ILE A 67 25.63 12.92 1.47
N LEU A 68 25.20 12.29 0.37
CA LEU A 68 23.94 12.68 -0.28
C LEU A 68 22.71 12.23 0.52
N MET A 69 22.73 11.02 1.08
CA MET A 69 21.60 10.50 1.87
C MET A 69 21.40 11.28 3.18
N PRO A 70 22.43 11.53 4.02
CA PRO A 70 22.26 12.33 5.22
C PRO A 70 21.82 13.77 4.91
N LYS A 71 22.41 14.38 3.87
CA LYS A 71 22.00 15.72 3.45
C LYS A 71 20.53 15.75 3.07
N GLN A 72 20.07 14.84 2.19
CA GLN A 72 18.68 14.79 1.76
C GLN A 72 17.74 14.47 2.93
N PHE A 73 18.14 13.57 3.83
CA PHE A 73 17.36 13.25 5.01
C PHE A 73 17.12 14.46 5.92
N VAL A 74 18.16 15.25 6.16
CA VAL A 74 18.06 16.49 6.95
C VAL A 74 17.22 17.55 6.23
N ASP A 75 17.44 17.74 4.92
CA ASP A 75 16.63 18.65 4.10
C ASP A 75 15.13 18.26 4.14
N ASP A 76 14.81 16.96 4.06
CA ASP A 76 13.44 16.46 4.15
C ASP A 76 12.83 16.70 5.54
N LEU A 77 13.63 16.61 6.63
CA LEU A 77 13.15 16.93 7.98
C LEU A 77 12.80 18.41 8.14
N PHE A 78 13.66 19.32 7.64
CA PHE A 78 13.42 20.76 7.74
C PHE A 78 12.27 21.24 6.85
N ASN A 79 12.11 20.63 5.67
CA ASN A 79 11.08 21.03 4.71
C ASN A 79 9.75 20.30 4.89
N ARG A 80 9.67 19.37 5.86
CA ARG A 80 8.45 18.61 6.13
C ARG A 80 7.39 19.52 6.77
N PRO A 81 6.17 19.65 6.18
CA PRO A 81 5.08 20.39 6.82
C PRO A 81 4.73 19.76 8.18
N ALA A 82 4.34 20.62 9.15
CA ALA A 82 3.96 20.16 10.48
C ALA A 82 2.78 19.17 10.43
N ASP A 83 1.79 19.44 9.55
CA ASP A 83 0.56 18.64 9.39
C ASP A 83 0.70 17.55 8.34
N PHE A 84 1.91 17.01 8.15
CA PHE A 84 2.19 16.00 7.15
C PHE A 84 1.56 14.66 7.53
N PHE A 85 0.59 14.22 6.73
CA PHE A 85 -0.10 12.95 6.91
C PHE A 85 0.76 11.78 6.39
N PRO A 86 1.25 10.88 7.26
CA PRO A 86 2.18 9.82 6.88
C PRO A 86 1.50 8.58 6.29
N TYR A 87 0.20 8.41 6.54
CA TYR A 87 -0.53 7.21 6.16
C TYR A 87 -0.88 7.20 4.68
N GLN A 88 -0.75 6.02 4.07
CA GLN A 88 -1.04 5.81 2.66
C GLN A 88 -1.28 4.32 2.37
N GLY A 89 -1.93 4.00 1.24
CA GLY A 89 -2.17 2.62 0.82
C GLY A 89 -3.57 2.14 1.16
N MET A 90 -3.73 0.83 1.26
CA MET A 90 -5.03 0.19 1.51
C MET A 90 -4.91 -0.84 2.63
N ILE A 91 -5.74 -0.70 3.66
CA ILE A 91 -5.84 -1.64 4.78
C ILE A 91 -7.23 -2.30 4.74
N ILE A 92 -7.27 -3.63 4.79
CA ILE A 92 -8.50 -4.40 4.74
C ILE A 92 -8.73 -5.08 6.09
N PHE A 93 -9.86 -4.79 6.73
CA PHE A 93 -10.31 -5.44 7.94
C PHE A 93 -11.15 -6.68 7.57
N GLU A 94 -10.62 -7.87 7.83
CA GLU A 94 -11.18 -9.16 7.45
C GLU A 94 -11.77 -9.90 8.66
N GLY A 95 -12.87 -10.63 8.44
CA GLY A 95 -13.45 -11.54 9.42
C GLY A 95 -14.92 -11.82 9.16
N ARG A 96 -15.46 -12.83 9.84
CA ARG A 96 -16.86 -13.22 9.73
C ARG A 96 -17.80 -12.10 10.23
N GLN A 97 -19.08 -12.21 9.95
CA GLN A 97 -20.08 -11.32 10.52
C GLN A 97 -20.00 -11.35 12.06
N GLY A 98 -20.11 -10.19 12.71
CA GLY A 98 -19.96 -10.06 14.16
C GLY A 98 -18.52 -10.13 14.70
N SER A 99 -17.49 -10.28 13.86
CA SER A 99 -16.08 -10.35 14.30
C SER A 99 -15.46 -9.01 14.69
N GLY A 100 -16.20 -7.90 14.61
CA GLY A 100 -15.70 -6.58 14.98
C GLY A 100 -14.91 -5.85 13.87
N LYS A 101 -15.08 -6.18 12.59
CA LYS A 101 -14.41 -5.52 11.47
C LYS A 101 -14.67 -4.01 11.42
N THR A 102 -15.96 -3.65 11.33
CA THR A 102 -16.38 -2.25 11.17
C THR A 102 -15.96 -1.41 12.37
N ILE A 103 -16.15 -1.91 13.59
CA ILE A 103 -15.74 -1.18 14.81
C ILE A 103 -14.19 -1.05 14.89
N SER A 104 -13.43 -2.03 14.42
CA SER A 104 -11.96 -1.95 14.34
C SER A 104 -11.51 -0.91 13.33
N MET A 105 -12.19 -0.81 12.20
CA MET A 105 -11.93 0.19 11.17
C MET A 105 -12.25 1.60 11.70
N VAL A 106 -13.40 1.78 12.31
CA VAL A 106 -13.82 3.07 12.90
C VAL A 106 -12.87 3.50 14.02
N ARG A 107 -12.47 2.59 14.92
CA ARG A 107 -11.49 2.89 15.96
C ARG A 107 -10.18 3.39 15.36
N TYR A 108 -9.65 2.69 14.37
CA TYR A 108 -8.39 3.07 13.72
C TYR A 108 -8.50 4.40 12.97
N MET A 109 -9.65 4.65 12.34
CA MET A 109 -9.96 5.92 11.68
C MET A 109 -9.99 7.09 12.70
N LYS A 110 -10.66 6.89 13.84
CA LYS A 110 -10.76 7.87 14.93
C LYS A 110 -9.39 8.19 15.52
N ASP A 111 -8.55 7.17 15.74
CA ASP A 111 -7.17 7.37 16.21
C ASP A 111 -6.36 8.22 15.22
N MET A 112 -6.49 7.97 13.89
CA MET A 112 -5.83 8.79 12.86
C MET A 112 -6.35 10.23 12.80
N GLN A 113 -7.66 10.45 12.96
CA GLN A 113 -8.23 11.81 12.99
C GLN A 113 -7.79 12.58 14.25
N TYR A 114 -7.64 11.90 15.37
CA TYR A 114 -7.11 12.50 16.59
C TYR A 114 -5.65 12.95 16.42
N GLU A 115 -4.81 12.10 15.79
CA GLU A 115 -3.40 12.43 15.52
C GLU A 115 -3.25 13.50 14.40
N PHE A 116 -4.15 13.50 13.41
CA PHE A 116 -4.12 14.38 12.23
C PHE A 116 -5.47 15.05 12.01
N PRO A 117 -5.83 16.07 12.80
CA PRO A 117 -7.14 16.73 12.73
C PRO A 117 -7.43 17.45 11.39
N GLU A 118 -6.39 17.80 10.64
CA GLU A 118 -6.50 18.43 9.34
C GLU A 118 -6.74 17.44 8.18
N ALA A 119 -6.67 16.13 8.46
CA ALA A 119 -6.96 15.11 7.45
C ALA A 119 -8.46 15.04 7.16
N LEU A 120 -8.82 15.07 5.88
CA LEU A 120 -10.21 14.93 5.47
C LEU A 120 -10.67 13.47 5.60
N CYS A 121 -11.84 13.26 6.15
CA CYS A 121 -12.45 11.94 6.31
C CYS A 121 -13.70 11.80 5.44
N THR A 122 -13.83 10.68 4.73
CA THR A 122 -15.03 10.33 3.95
C THR A 122 -15.37 8.85 4.16
N THR A 123 -16.63 8.57 4.45
CA THR A 123 -17.09 7.21 4.75
C THR A 123 -18.43 6.90 4.10
N ASN A 124 -18.77 5.62 3.98
CA ASN A 124 -20.12 5.17 3.66
C ASN A 124 -20.91 4.70 4.89
N LEU A 125 -20.38 4.95 6.10
CA LEU A 125 -20.91 4.47 7.38
C LEU A 125 -21.86 5.43 8.08
N ALA A 126 -22.08 6.63 7.56
CA ALA A 126 -22.69 7.75 8.31
C ALA A 126 -21.97 7.96 9.66
N TYR A 127 -20.68 8.10 9.60
CA TYR A 127 -19.81 8.37 10.74
C TYR A 127 -19.99 9.83 11.20
N ALA A 128 -20.03 10.04 12.53
CA ALA A 128 -20.38 11.35 13.11
C ALA A 128 -19.40 12.47 12.71
N ASP A 129 -18.10 12.15 12.63
CA ASP A 129 -17.03 13.11 12.34
C ASP A 129 -16.52 13.04 10.89
N GLU A 130 -17.36 12.56 9.93
CA GLU A 130 -17.00 12.60 8.52
C GLU A 130 -17.19 13.99 7.91
N ASN A 131 -16.21 14.43 7.11
CA ASN A 131 -16.33 15.71 6.40
C ASN A 131 -17.33 15.65 5.25
N LYS A 132 -17.44 14.48 4.60
CA LYS A 132 -18.33 14.26 3.46
C LYS A 132 -18.70 12.78 3.34
N PRO A 133 -19.99 12.43 3.17
CA PRO A 133 -20.39 11.04 2.95
C PRO A 133 -19.92 10.54 1.59
N LEU A 134 -19.37 9.31 1.56
CA LEU A 134 -18.95 8.64 0.35
C LEU A 134 -20.15 7.97 -0.31
N LYS A 135 -20.67 8.53 -1.40
CA LYS A 135 -21.81 8.01 -2.15
C LYS A 135 -21.40 7.11 -3.31
N THR A 136 -20.35 7.50 -4.03
CA THR A 136 -19.80 6.77 -5.18
C THR A 136 -18.27 6.77 -5.11
N TRP A 137 -17.65 5.75 -5.70
CA TRP A 137 -16.18 5.68 -5.76
C TRP A 137 -15.58 6.80 -6.64
N THR A 138 -16.35 7.33 -7.60
CA THR A 138 -15.92 8.43 -8.48
C THR A 138 -15.57 9.70 -7.71
N MET A 139 -16.19 9.92 -6.54
CA MET A 139 -15.83 11.05 -5.65
C MET A 139 -14.37 11.02 -5.24
N LEU A 140 -13.73 9.83 -5.19
CA LEU A 140 -12.31 9.70 -4.80
C LEU A 140 -11.35 10.29 -5.83
N VAL A 141 -11.79 10.50 -7.07
CA VAL A 141 -10.99 11.11 -8.13
C VAL A 141 -10.61 12.54 -7.74
N ASP A 142 -11.60 13.31 -7.29
CA ASP A 142 -11.47 14.74 -7.00
C ASP A 142 -11.20 15.04 -5.51
N TYR A 143 -11.46 14.08 -4.61
CA TYR A 143 -11.31 14.28 -3.18
C TYR A 143 -9.84 14.20 -2.74
N LYS A 144 -9.21 15.37 -2.68
CA LYS A 144 -7.76 15.54 -2.41
C LYS A 144 -7.56 16.60 -1.33
N ASN A 145 -6.51 16.45 -0.52
CA ASN A 145 -6.17 17.38 0.56
C ASN A 145 -4.64 17.67 0.60
N GLY A 146 -3.93 17.47 -0.48
CA GLY A 146 -2.50 17.69 -0.56
C GLY A 146 -1.72 16.87 0.49
N TYR A 147 -0.84 17.53 1.24
CA TYR A 147 -0.01 16.89 2.27
C TYR A 147 -0.73 16.59 3.58
N LYS A 148 -1.89 17.21 3.83
CA LYS A 148 -2.72 17.02 5.02
C LYS A 148 -3.48 15.68 5.00
N GLY A 149 -3.59 15.04 3.85
CA GLY A 149 -4.08 13.68 3.68
C GLY A 149 -5.58 13.50 3.65
N VAL A 150 -5.98 12.30 3.24
CA VAL A 150 -7.39 11.87 3.15
C VAL A 150 -7.54 10.46 3.72
N ILE A 151 -8.51 10.30 4.61
CA ILE A 151 -8.93 9.03 5.18
C ILE A 151 -10.24 8.62 4.47
N VAL A 152 -10.23 7.48 3.80
CA VAL A 152 -11.39 6.90 3.13
C VAL A 152 -11.76 5.61 3.84
N ALA A 153 -12.98 5.49 4.36
CA ALA A 153 -13.45 4.27 4.97
C ALA A 153 -14.68 3.73 4.23
N MET A 154 -14.58 2.47 3.78
CA MET A 154 -15.59 1.78 2.99
C MET A 154 -15.99 0.48 3.67
N ASP A 155 -17.17 0.41 4.23
CA ASP A 155 -17.71 -0.83 4.79
C ASP A 155 -18.23 -1.74 3.68
N GLU A 156 -18.10 -3.07 3.88
CA GLU A 156 -18.51 -4.11 2.94
C GLU A 156 -17.91 -3.86 1.53
N LEU A 157 -16.57 -3.73 1.46
CA LEU A 157 -15.83 -3.38 0.24
C LEU A 157 -16.12 -4.32 -0.94
N GLN A 158 -16.48 -5.58 -0.67
CA GLN A 158 -16.89 -6.56 -1.69
C GLN A 158 -18.18 -6.16 -2.43
N ASN A 159 -19.03 -5.32 -1.84
CA ASN A 159 -20.23 -4.83 -2.52
C ASN A 159 -19.91 -3.75 -3.57
N TRP A 160 -18.74 -3.11 -3.44
CA TRP A 160 -18.24 -2.11 -4.37
C TRP A 160 -17.34 -2.74 -5.43
N PHE A 161 -16.56 -3.75 -5.04
CA PHE A 161 -15.48 -4.33 -5.83
C PHE A 161 -15.43 -5.85 -5.64
N SER A 162 -16.46 -6.52 -6.15
CA SER A 162 -16.58 -7.98 -6.08
C SER A 162 -15.51 -8.69 -6.92
N SER A 163 -15.08 -9.87 -6.46
CA SER A 163 -14.22 -10.76 -7.24
C SER A 163 -14.89 -11.21 -8.55
N ASN A 164 -16.22 -11.31 -8.57
CA ASN A 164 -16.99 -11.69 -9.77
C ASN A 164 -16.89 -10.64 -10.88
N ASP A 165 -16.72 -9.36 -10.53
CA ASP A 165 -16.63 -8.24 -11.45
C ASP A 165 -15.18 -7.88 -11.82
N SER A 166 -14.22 -8.74 -11.49
CA SER A 166 -12.77 -8.47 -11.69
C SER A 166 -12.40 -8.16 -13.15
N LYS A 167 -13.14 -8.69 -14.12
CA LYS A 167 -12.91 -8.43 -15.55
C LYS A 167 -13.40 -7.04 -15.99
N ASN A 168 -14.41 -6.52 -15.31
CA ASN A 168 -15.06 -5.23 -15.60
C ASN A 168 -14.63 -4.13 -14.61
N PHE A 169 -13.51 -4.33 -13.89
CA PHE A 169 -13.02 -3.37 -12.92
C PHE A 169 -12.69 -2.02 -13.60
N PRO A 170 -13.24 -0.89 -13.12
CA PRO A 170 -13.03 0.40 -13.76
C PRO A 170 -11.55 0.79 -13.75
N PRO A 171 -10.92 1.05 -14.93
CA PRO A 171 -9.50 1.42 -14.99
C PRO A 171 -9.21 2.74 -14.28
N GLU A 172 -10.17 3.65 -14.24
CA GLU A 172 -10.08 4.92 -13.51
C GLU A 172 -9.96 4.69 -12.01
N MET A 173 -10.72 3.77 -11.45
CA MET A 173 -10.62 3.41 -10.03
C MET A 173 -9.28 2.79 -9.69
N LEU A 174 -8.72 1.94 -10.55
CA LEU A 174 -7.38 1.41 -10.38
C LEU A 174 -6.35 2.55 -10.34
N SER A 175 -6.48 3.53 -11.24
CA SER A 175 -5.63 4.72 -11.23
C SER A 175 -5.75 5.51 -9.93
N VAL A 176 -6.97 5.69 -9.41
CA VAL A 176 -7.21 6.37 -8.12
C VAL A 176 -6.50 5.66 -6.96
N ILE A 177 -6.61 4.33 -6.89
CA ILE A 177 -6.02 3.53 -5.81
C ILE A 177 -4.49 3.50 -5.92
N THR A 178 -3.93 3.36 -7.12
CA THR A 178 -2.46 3.35 -7.32
C THR A 178 -1.83 4.70 -7.01
N GLN A 179 -2.57 5.80 -7.13
CA GLN A 179 -2.10 7.15 -6.82
C GLN A 179 -2.27 7.55 -5.33
N ASN A 180 -2.68 6.64 -4.46
CA ASN A 180 -2.86 6.91 -3.02
C ASN A 180 -1.64 7.58 -2.39
N ARG A 181 -0.44 7.18 -2.78
CA ARG A 181 0.81 7.77 -2.28
C ARG A 181 0.94 9.26 -2.64
N LYS A 182 0.61 9.65 -3.88
CA LYS A 182 0.69 11.05 -4.33
C LYS A 182 -0.33 11.94 -3.61
N ASN A 183 -1.52 11.40 -3.38
CA ASN A 183 -2.63 12.10 -2.76
C ASN A 183 -2.65 11.99 -1.24
N ARG A 184 -1.62 11.37 -0.62
CA ARG A 184 -1.61 11.12 0.82
C ARG A 184 -2.92 10.53 1.31
N ARG A 185 -3.38 9.48 0.63
CA ARG A 185 -4.65 8.84 0.89
C ARG A 185 -4.46 7.46 1.48
N ILE A 186 -5.18 7.19 2.55
CA ILE A 186 -5.35 5.85 3.08
C ILE A 186 -6.77 5.38 2.81
N ILE A 187 -6.93 4.17 2.30
CA ILE A 187 -8.22 3.51 2.09
C ILE A 187 -8.32 2.40 3.13
N LEU A 188 -9.36 2.47 3.94
CA LEU A 188 -9.73 1.47 4.90
C LEU A 188 -10.97 0.75 4.38
N GLY A 189 -10.95 -0.56 4.31
CA GLY A 189 -12.08 -1.33 3.85
C GLY A 189 -12.39 -2.49 4.78
N THR A 190 -13.66 -2.88 4.91
CA THR A 190 -14.01 -4.13 5.55
C THR A 190 -14.39 -5.17 4.50
N SER A 191 -14.12 -6.44 4.77
CA SER A 191 -14.57 -7.56 3.96
C SER A 191 -14.77 -8.80 4.82
N GLN A 192 -15.72 -9.65 4.45
CA GLN A 192 -15.92 -10.92 5.15
C GLN A 192 -14.76 -11.87 4.88
N ASN A 193 -14.22 -11.84 3.67
CA ASN A 193 -13.07 -12.61 3.26
C ASN A 193 -12.27 -11.82 2.21
N PHE A 194 -10.95 -11.86 2.30
CA PHE A 194 -10.04 -11.19 1.38
C PHE A 194 -10.25 -11.60 -0.09
N TYR A 195 -10.58 -12.88 -0.31
CA TYR A 195 -10.79 -13.41 -1.66
C TYR A 195 -12.12 -13.00 -2.33
N LEU A 196 -13.06 -12.42 -1.57
CA LEU A 196 -14.29 -11.83 -2.14
C LEU A 196 -14.01 -10.53 -2.91
N LEU A 197 -12.84 -9.95 -2.70
CA LEU A 197 -12.42 -8.71 -3.36
C LEU A 197 -11.84 -8.98 -4.75
N ALA A 198 -12.09 -8.06 -5.69
CA ALA A 198 -11.50 -8.10 -7.01
C ALA A 198 -9.97 -8.18 -6.95
N LYS A 199 -9.35 -8.90 -7.89
CA LYS A 199 -7.89 -9.07 -7.99
C LYS A 199 -7.14 -7.74 -7.94
N ALA A 200 -7.65 -6.71 -8.64
CA ALA A 200 -7.09 -5.37 -8.67
C ALA A 200 -7.02 -4.73 -7.28
N ILE A 201 -8.03 -4.93 -6.44
CA ILE A 201 -8.08 -4.45 -5.05
C ILE A 201 -7.11 -5.24 -4.17
N ARG A 202 -7.11 -6.57 -4.28
CA ARG A 202 -6.20 -7.42 -3.51
C ARG A 202 -4.73 -7.07 -3.73
N SER A 203 -4.36 -6.78 -4.99
CA SER A 203 -2.98 -6.40 -5.34
C SER A 203 -2.54 -5.04 -4.77
N GLN A 204 -3.48 -4.19 -4.37
CA GLN A 204 -3.20 -2.89 -3.76
C GLN A 204 -3.26 -2.91 -2.22
N ALA A 205 -3.71 -4.02 -1.63
CA ALA A 205 -3.79 -4.17 -0.18
C ALA A 205 -2.37 -4.21 0.42
N THR A 206 -2.06 -3.22 1.26
CA THR A 206 -0.79 -3.14 1.96
C THR A 206 -0.78 -3.94 3.27
N GLU A 207 -1.95 -4.06 3.89
CA GLU A 207 -2.13 -4.78 5.16
C GLU A 207 -3.54 -5.37 5.23
N VAL A 208 -3.65 -6.58 5.77
CA VAL A 208 -4.92 -7.22 6.13
C VAL A 208 -4.98 -7.40 7.63
N ARG A 209 -6.06 -6.94 8.24
CA ARG A 209 -6.31 -7.00 9.69
C ARG A 209 -7.42 -7.98 9.99
N ARG A 210 -7.04 -9.16 10.46
CA ARG A 210 -8.03 -10.18 10.87
C ARG A 210 -8.57 -9.88 12.24
N CYS A 211 -9.88 -9.64 12.30
CA CYS A 211 -10.60 -9.27 13.51
C CYS A 211 -11.29 -10.50 14.14
N THR A 212 -11.22 -10.58 15.47
CA THR A 212 -11.93 -11.59 16.26
C THR A 212 -12.42 -10.94 17.54
N THR A 213 -13.75 -10.93 17.76
CA THR A 213 -14.35 -10.35 18.96
C THR A 213 -14.69 -11.45 19.98
N LEU A 214 -14.28 -11.23 21.20
CA LEU A 214 -14.57 -12.07 22.36
C LEU A 214 -15.56 -11.34 23.27
N PHE A 215 -16.49 -12.09 23.87
CA PHE A 215 -17.49 -11.58 24.80
C PHE A 215 -18.32 -10.39 24.29
N GLY A 216 -18.34 -10.16 22.98
CA GLY A 216 -19.03 -9.03 22.34
C GLY A 216 -18.46 -7.63 22.64
N CYS A 217 -17.35 -7.52 23.37
CA CYS A 217 -16.76 -6.25 23.79
C CYS A 217 -15.24 -6.13 23.63
N LEU A 218 -14.52 -7.23 23.48
CA LEU A 218 -13.06 -7.22 23.28
C LEU A 218 -12.73 -7.71 21.87
N THR A 219 -12.16 -6.86 21.02
CA THR A 219 -11.68 -7.27 19.69
C THR A 219 -10.17 -7.42 19.68
N ILE A 220 -9.71 -8.56 19.19
CA ILE A 220 -8.32 -8.86 18.90
C ILE A 220 -8.12 -8.70 17.41
N VAL A 221 -7.13 -7.90 17.01
CA VAL A 221 -6.79 -7.61 15.61
C VAL A 221 -5.39 -8.12 15.30
N ARG A 222 -5.29 -9.08 14.39
CA ARG A 222 -4.02 -9.60 13.88
C ARG A 222 -3.65 -8.89 12.59
N ARG A 223 -2.49 -8.27 12.57
CA ARG A 223 -1.96 -7.53 11.42
C ARG A 223 -1.14 -8.46 10.54
N LEU A 224 -1.50 -8.56 9.29
CA LEU A 224 -0.92 -9.46 8.31
C LEU A 224 -0.60 -8.69 7.03
N GLU A 225 0.51 -9.01 6.39
CA GLU A 225 0.83 -8.52 5.05
C GLU A 225 0.67 -9.67 4.06
N PRO A 226 -0.18 -9.51 3.03
CA PRO A 226 -0.35 -10.53 2.01
C PRO A 226 0.83 -10.51 1.03
N ILE A 227 1.51 -11.63 0.85
CA ILE A 227 2.48 -11.82 -0.23
C ILE A 227 1.74 -12.52 -1.36
N LEU A 228 1.57 -11.82 -2.48
CA LEU A 228 0.77 -12.27 -3.62
C LEU A 228 1.65 -12.83 -4.72
N ASP A 229 1.14 -13.83 -5.44
CA ASP A 229 1.70 -14.29 -6.71
C ASP A 229 1.31 -13.36 -7.87
N SER A 230 1.78 -13.68 -9.08
CA SER A 230 1.42 -12.95 -10.31
C SER A 230 -0.07 -13.04 -10.66
N GLU A 231 -0.77 -14.03 -10.13
CA GLU A 231 -2.20 -14.22 -10.33
C GLU A 231 -3.05 -13.50 -9.27
N GLY A 232 -2.43 -12.88 -8.25
CA GLY A 232 -3.10 -12.17 -7.16
C GLY A 232 -3.69 -13.11 -6.11
N ASN A 233 -3.19 -14.34 -6.02
CA ASN A 233 -3.49 -15.24 -4.90
C ASN A 233 -2.44 -15.06 -3.81
N VAL A 234 -2.84 -15.30 -2.56
CA VAL A 234 -1.92 -15.17 -1.43
C VAL A 234 -1.05 -16.42 -1.35
N MET A 235 0.25 -16.25 -1.52
CA MET A 235 1.26 -17.29 -1.29
C MET A 235 1.57 -17.44 0.19
N GLU A 236 1.70 -16.31 0.90
CA GLU A 236 2.09 -16.28 2.30
C GLU A 236 1.45 -15.10 3.03
N TRP A 237 1.19 -15.28 4.33
CA TRP A 237 0.75 -14.24 5.26
C TRP A 237 1.87 -13.88 6.22
N LYS A 238 2.55 -12.76 5.98
CA LYS A 238 3.59 -12.27 6.87
C LYS A 238 2.98 -11.57 8.09
N LYS A 239 3.26 -12.06 9.29
CA LYS A 239 2.79 -11.45 10.54
C LYS A 239 3.50 -10.09 10.77
N ARG A 240 2.69 -9.04 11.04
CA ARG A 240 3.17 -7.67 11.34
C ARG A 240 2.90 -7.24 12.77
N GLY A 241 2.14 -8.02 13.52
CA GLY A 241 1.82 -7.75 14.92
C GLY A 241 0.37 -8.06 15.27
N MET A 242 0.00 -7.73 16.49
CA MET A 242 -1.34 -7.93 17.02
C MET A 242 -1.61 -6.85 18.07
N TYR A 243 -2.86 -6.41 18.16
CA TYR A 243 -3.34 -5.56 19.25
C TYR A 243 -4.78 -5.93 19.60
N CYS A 244 -5.26 -5.44 20.73
CA CYS A 244 -6.65 -5.59 21.13
C CYS A 244 -7.20 -4.27 21.68
N PHE A 245 -8.51 -4.14 21.69
CA PHE A 245 -9.20 -3.00 22.27
C PHE A 245 -10.59 -3.40 22.76
N VAL A 246 -11.11 -2.63 23.68
CA VAL A 246 -12.47 -2.80 24.24
C VAL A 246 -13.42 -1.85 23.52
N HIS A 247 -14.64 -2.32 23.25
CA HIS A 247 -15.70 -1.51 22.66
C HIS A 247 -16.35 -0.65 23.75
N ASP A 248 -15.96 0.60 23.85
CA ASP A 248 -16.65 1.58 24.68
C ASP A 248 -17.96 2.08 24.03
N LYS A 249 -18.76 2.78 24.81
CA LYS A 249 -20.05 3.27 24.36
C LYS A 249 -19.90 4.32 23.25
N GLU A 250 -18.92 5.21 23.38
CA GLU A 250 -18.64 6.28 22.44
C GLU A 250 -18.29 5.70 21.05
N LEU A 251 -17.43 4.69 21.00
CA LEU A 251 -17.03 4.02 19.77
C LEU A 251 -18.22 3.32 19.09
N ARG A 252 -19.11 2.68 19.89
CA ARG A 252 -20.30 2.00 19.35
C ARG A 252 -21.33 2.98 18.77
N GLU A 253 -21.45 4.16 19.35
CA GLU A 253 -22.41 5.20 18.93
C GLU A 253 -21.84 6.11 17.83
N SER A 254 -20.55 6.03 17.52
CA SER A 254 -19.89 6.92 16.54
C SER A 254 -20.29 6.66 15.09
N TYR A 255 -20.94 5.53 14.76
CA TYR A 255 -21.34 5.17 13.40
C TYR A 255 -22.68 4.43 13.38
N ASN A 256 -23.36 4.48 12.22
CA ASN A 256 -24.66 3.82 12.05
C ASN A 256 -24.66 2.88 10.85
N THR A 257 -24.58 1.58 11.13
CA THR A 257 -24.58 0.53 10.10
C THR A 257 -25.93 0.38 9.37
N TRP A 258 -27.04 0.79 9.97
CA TRP A 258 -28.37 0.68 9.33
C TRP A 258 -28.53 1.62 8.14
N LYS A 259 -27.91 2.80 8.17
CA LYS A 259 -27.93 3.74 7.04
C LYS A 259 -27.16 3.21 5.82
N VAL A 260 -26.16 2.35 6.04
CA VAL A 260 -25.43 1.68 4.95
C VAL A 260 -26.38 0.82 4.11
N ILE A 261 -27.27 0.06 4.78
CA ILE A 261 -28.24 -0.81 4.12
C ILE A 261 -29.25 0.00 3.30
N GLU A 262 -29.71 1.14 3.84
CA GLU A 262 -30.62 2.05 3.11
C GLU A 262 -29.96 2.66 1.86
N ASN A 263 -28.70 3.07 1.97
CA ASN A 263 -27.97 3.63 0.84
C ASN A 263 -27.67 2.57 -0.23
N LEU A 264 -27.35 1.34 0.16
CA LEU A 264 -27.17 0.21 -0.77
C LEU A 264 -28.48 -0.16 -1.47
N ARG A 265 -29.63 -0.12 -0.78
CA ARG A 265 -30.94 -0.32 -1.40
C ARG A 265 -31.27 0.75 -2.44
N LYS A 266 -30.80 1.97 -2.26
CA LYS A 266 -31.03 3.08 -3.18
C LYS A 266 -30.07 3.11 -4.36
N SER A 267 -28.84 2.62 -4.23
CA SER A 267 -27.78 2.71 -5.25
C SER A 267 -27.41 1.36 -5.89
N GLY A 268 -27.55 0.25 -5.18
CA GLY A 268 -26.90 -1.02 -5.54
C GLY A 268 -27.54 -1.80 -6.70
N PHE A 269 -28.76 -1.46 -7.16
CA PHE A 269 -29.41 -2.16 -8.28
C PHE A 269 -29.56 -1.30 -9.54
N LYS A 270 -29.27 0.00 -9.49
CA LYS A 270 -29.44 0.90 -10.65
C LYS A 270 -28.19 1.12 -11.48
N GLU A 271 -27.00 0.88 -10.97
CA GLU A 271 -25.74 1.08 -11.72
C GLU A 271 -25.27 -0.14 -12.52
N ASN A 272 -25.82 -1.34 -12.28
CA ASN A 272 -25.51 -2.54 -13.05
C ASN A 272 -26.45 -2.79 -14.26
N GLN A 273 -27.49 -1.95 -14.44
CA GLN A 273 -28.27 -1.97 -15.66
C GLN A 273 -27.78 -0.83 -16.54
N GLY A 274 -26.95 -1.20 -17.53
CA GLY A 274 -26.60 -0.30 -18.63
C GLY A 274 -27.87 0.30 -19.23
N VAL A 275 -27.82 1.59 -19.33
CA VAL A 275 -28.60 2.45 -20.23
C VAL A 275 -29.73 1.74 -20.96
N ASP A 276 -30.94 1.81 -20.40
CA ASP A 276 -32.16 1.91 -21.18
C ASP A 276 -33.11 2.89 -20.47
N ASN A 277 -33.17 4.08 -21.03
CA ASN A 277 -34.19 5.07 -20.74
C ASN A 277 -35.56 4.54 -21.17
N ASN A 278 -36.54 4.71 -20.29
CA ASN A 278 -37.97 4.50 -20.48
C ASN A 278 -38.51 3.10 -20.17
N THR A 279 -38.81 2.88 -18.92
CA THR A 279 -40.06 2.21 -18.53
C THR A 279 -40.43 2.59 -17.09
N ASN A 280 -41.45 3.42 -16.97
CA ASN A 280 -42.18 3.67 -15.74
C ASN A 280 -42.92 2.38 -15.34
N ILE A 281 -42.42 1.63 -14.39
CA ILE A 281 -43.14 0.52 -13.77
C ILE A 281 -43.86 1.08 -12.54
N TYR A 282 -45.15 1.36 -12.69
CA TYR A 282 -46.06 1.60 -11.57
C TYR A 282 -46.33 0.26 -10.86
N LEU A 283 -45.76 0.05 -9.71
CA LEU A 283 -46.19 -1.00 -8.79
C LEU A 283 -47.51 -0.56 -8.13
N SER A 284 -48.63 -1.02 -8.67
CA SER A 284 -49.91 -0.95 -8.00
C SER A 284 -49.94 -1.95 -6.84
N VAL A 285 -49.88 -1.43 -5.61
CA VAL A 285 -50.18 -2.23 -4.41
C VAL A 285 -51.69 -2.44 -4.35
N ASN A 286 -52.15 -3.59 -4.78
CA ASN A 286 -53.55 -4.03 -4.52
C ASN A 286 -53.67 -4.42 -3.04
N ARG A 287 -54.28 -3.56 -2.24
CA ARG A 287 -54.87 -3.94 -0.95
C ARG A 287 -56.22 -4.62 -1.27
N GLY A 288 -56.24 -5.95 -1.27
CA GLY A 288 -57.45 -6.77 -1.22
C GLY A 288 -57.93 -6.96 0.22
N LYS A 289 -59.17 -6.81 0.39
CA LYS A 289 -60.01 -6.95 1.61
C LYS A 289 -59.76 -8.22 2.40
#